data_1a4d5c79e06d6363cd560e6e2129ede5
#
_entry.id   1a4d5c79e06d6363cd560e6e2129ede5
#
_cell.length_a   1.000
_cell.length_b   1.000
_cell.length_c   1.000
_cell.angle_alpha   90.00
_cell.angle_beta   90.00
_cell.angle_gamma   90.00
#
_symmetry.space_group_name_H-M   'P 1'
#
loop_
_entity.id
_entity.type
_entity.pdbx_description
1 polymer ?
#
loop_
_entity_poly.entity_id
_entity_poly.type
_entity_poly.pdbx_seq_one_letter_code
_entity_poly.pdbx_strand_id
1 'polypeptide(L)'
;SCPTLLVGPGSDAMGARKEIEMREPDLTPLGAMPDRKSLGDHVFENLRQAIIRGDMAPGDRLVESRIAGVLDISRTPVREAIHKLEREGLLRKLPHGGFTVVHLSREDIEETFGIRCVLESYAARLAALNHREEDLTPLEEKIREFHAYLSKGRLEELPRINTEFHNLFY
;
A
#
# COMPACT_ATOMS: atom_id res chain seq x y z
N SER A 1 -25.69 10.11 69.73
CA SER A 1 -24.59 10.91 70.31
C SER A 1 -23.36 10.76 69.42
N CYS A 2 -23.14 11.74 68.59
CA CYS A 2 -21.91 11.81 67.81
C CYS A 2 -21.38 13.24 67.89
N PRO A 3 -20.13 13.49 68.26
CA PRO A 3 -19.62 14.85 68.39
C PRO A 3 -19.19 15.44 67.03
N THR A 4 -19.62 16.66 66.82
CA THR A 4 -19.26 17.55 65.75
C THR A 4 -17.81 17.97 65.83
N LEU A 5 -17.00 17.67 64.82
CA LEU A 5 -15.66 18.23 64.63
C LEU A 5 -15.71 19.40 63.68
N LEU A 6 -15.42 20.55 64.21
CA LEU A 6 -15.18 21.83 63.49
C LEU A 6 -13.85 21.72 62.74
N VAL A 7 -13.90 21.87 61.42
CA VAL A 7 -12.71 22.10 60.55
C VAL A 7 -12.71 23.53 60.10
N GLY A 8 -11.63 24.21 60.43
CA GLY A 8 -11.40 25.62 60.07
C GLY A 8 -11.10 25.80 58.58
N PRO A 9 -11.12 27.06 58.09
CA PRO A 9 -11.00 27.35 56.68
C PRO A 9 -9.52 27.23 56.23
N GLY A 10 -9.27 26.23 55.39
CA GLY A 10 -7.99 26.06 54.69
C GLY A 10 -8.01 26.82 53.36
N SER A 11 -6.99 27.58 53.19
CA SER A 11 -6.69 28.53 52.11
C SER A 11 -6.93 27.97 50.70
N ASP A 12 -7.67 28.71 49.92
CA ASP A 12 -7.78 28.62 48.46
C ASP A 12 -6.44 28.86 47.79
N ALA A 13 -5.81 27.76 47.30
CA ALA A 13 -4.77 27.82 46.28
C ALA A 13 -5.24 27.02 45.08
N MET A 14 -6.25 27.57 44.41
CA MET A 14 -6.72 27.05 43.12
C MET A 14 -5.78 27.55 42.03
N GLY A 15 -4.71 26.75 41.80
CA GLY A 15 -3.85 26.94 40.64
C GLY A 15 -4.66 26.83 39.36
N ALA A 16 -4.88 27.98 38.72
CA ALA A 16 -5.49 28.05 37.40
C ALA A 16 -4.70 27.12 36.45
N ARG A 17 -5.29 26.00 36.10
CA ARG A 17 -4.83 25.22 34.93
C ARG A 17 -5.03 26.12 33.71
N LYS A 18 -3.93 26.66 33.20
CA LYS A 18 -3.90 27.33 31.93
C LYS A 18 -4.28 26.25 30.89
N GLU A 19 -5.50 26.25 30.40
CA GLU A 19 -5.90 25.49 29.23
C GLU A 19 -4.99 25.95 28.09
N ILE A 20 -4.13 25.03 27.63
CA ILE A 20 -3.35 25.22 26.40
C ILE A 20 -4.35 25.08 25.27
N GLU A 21 -4.88 26.19 24.81
CA GLU A 21 -5.69 26.28 23.61
C GLU A 21 -4.82 25.84 22.43
N MET A 22 -4.99 24.57 22.00
CA MET A 22 -4.30 24.03 20.82
C MET A 22 -4.89 24.72 19.58
N ARG A 23 -4.20 25.73 19.13
CA ARG A 23 -4.54 26.44 17.90
C ARG A 23 -4.14 25.56 16.72
N GLU A 24 -5.09 25.17 15.90
CA GLU A 24 -4.79 24.49 14.64
C GLU A 24 -3.97 25.42 13.75
N PRO A 25 -2.88 24.93 13.14
CA PRO A 25 -2.07 25.74 12.24
C PRO A 25 -2.86 26.10 10.98
N ASP A 26 -2.73 27.33 10.52
CA ASP A 26 -3.23 27.73 9.20
C ASP A 26 -2.38 27.05 8.11
N LEU A 27 -2.98 26.08 7.42
CA LEU A 27 -2.33 25.31 6.33
C LEU A 27 -2.56 25.94 4.94
N THR A 28 -3.25 27.06 4.85
CA THR A 28 -3.50 27.80 3.60
C THR A 28 -2.24 28.12 2.79
N PRO A 29 -1.06 28.35 3.43
CA PRO A 29 0.18 28.57 2.68
C PRO A 29 0.75 27.33 1.96
N LEU A 30 0.26 26.13 2.26
CA LEU A 30 0.71 24.89 1.64
C LEU A 30 0.10 24.66 0.25
N GLY A 31 -0.09 25.67 -0.55
CA GLY A 31 -0.69 25.62 -1.88
C GLY A 31 -0.57 24.27 -2.62
N ALA A 32 -1.35 24.05 -3.65
CA ALA A 32 -1.37 22.81 -4.42
C ALA A 32 0.05 22.43 -4.86
N MET A 33 0.58 21.33 -4.32
CA MET A 33 1.86 20.75 -4.77
C MET A 33 1.69 20.29 -6.21
N PRO A 34 2.60 20.66 -7.13
CA PRO A 34 2.54 20.14 -8.49
C PRO A 34 2.75 18.63 -8.49
N ASP A 35 1.98 17.95 -9.32
CA ASP A 35 1.92 16.49 -9.47
C ASP A 35 3.19 15.94 -10.17
N ARG A 36 4.36 16.24 -9.61
CA ARG A 36 5.64 15.67 -10.03
C ARG A 36 5.94 14.48 -9.17
N LYS A 37 5.97 13.30 -9.78
CA LYS A 37 6.48 12.08 -9.13
C LYS A 37 7.81 12.42 -8.49
N SER A 38 7.90 12.23 -7.17
CA SER A 38 9.13 12.49 -6.42
C SER A 38 10.23 11.53 -6.86
N LEU A 39 11.49 11.87 -6.61
CA LEU A 39 12.60 10.94 -6.86
C LEU A 39 12.39 9.62 -6.10
N GLY A 40 11.78 9.69 -4.90
CA GLY A 40 11.39 8.51 -4.13
C GLY A 40 10.36 7.65 -4.85
N ASP A 41 9.40 8.24 -5.57
CA ASP A 41 8.42 7.50 -6.36
C ASP A 41 9.06 6.80 -7.56
N HIS A 42 10.02 7.44 -8.22
CA HIS A 42 10.77 6.79 -9.29
C HIS A 42 11.60 5.61 -8.79
N VAL A 43 12.31 5.76 -7.67
CA VAL A 43 13.08 4.67 -7.05
C VAL A 43 12.15 3.53 -6.63
N PHE A 44 11.01 3.85 -6.02
CA PHE A 44 10.00 2.87 -5.64
C PHE A 44 9.52 2.07 -6.85
N GLU A 45 9.10 2.72 -7.93
CA GLU A 45 8.58 2.03 -9.11
C GLU A 45 9.65 1.16 -9.78
N ASN A 46 10.88 1.64 -9.87
CA ASN A 46 11.99 0.86 -10.45
C ASN A 46 12.29 -0.40 -9.62
N LEU A 47 12.39 -0.27 -8.29
CA LEU A 47 12.61 -1.42 -7.41
C LEU A 47 11.42 -2.39 -7.44
N ARG A 48 10.20 -1.87 -7.43
CA ARG A 48 8.97 -2.65 -7.54
C ARG A 48 8.95 -3.48 -8.81
N GLN A 49 9.26 -2.87 -9.95
CA GLN A 49 9.33 -3.57 -11.22
C GLN A 49 10.44 -4.62 -11.25
N ALA A 50 11.61 -4.34 -10.68
CA ALA A 50 12.70 -5.29 -10.58
C ALA A 50 12.31 -6.54 -9.75
N ILE A 51 11.57 -6.35 -8.64
CA ILE A 51 11.05 -7.47 -7.83
C ILE A 51 10.00 -8.26 -8.62
N ILE A 52 9.05 -7.59 -9.27
CA ILE A 52 7.95 -8.26 -10.01
C ILE A 52 8.48 -9.05 -11.20
N ARG A 53 9.51 -8.55 -11.91
CA ARG A 53 10.14 -9.28 -13.02
C ARG A 53 11.05 -10.40 -12.58
N GLY A 54 11.40 -10.48 -11.29
CA GLY A 54 12.35 -11.46 -10.77
C GLY A 54 13.83 -11.06 -10.94
N ASP A 55 14.13 -9.82 -11.37
CA ASP A 55 15.49 -9.28 -11.42
C ASP A 55 16.09 -9.18 -10.01
N MET A 56 15.23 -9.04 -9.01
CA MET A 56 15.52 -9.21 -7.58
C MET A 56 14.77 -10.45 -7.08
N ALA A 57 15.51 -11.48 -6.73
CA ALA A 57 14.94 -12.75 -6.31
C ALA A 57 14.39 -12.69 -4.86
N PRO A 58 13.39 -13.52 -4.51
CA PRO A 58 12.99 -13.74 -3.13
C PRO A 58 14.20 -14.10 -2.26
N GLY A 59 14.34 -13.40 -1.11
CA GLY A 59 15.48 -13.54 -0.22
C GLY A 59 16.63 -12.57 -0.47
N ASP A 60 16.68 -11.88 -1.60
CA ASP A 60 17.71 -10.88 -1.88
C ASP A 60 17.71 -9.78 -0.83
N ARG A 61 18.92 -9.39 -0.39
CA ARG A 61 19.10 -8.37 0.64
C ARG A 61 19.29 -6.98 0.03
N LEU A 62 18.46 -6.05 0.46
CA LEU A 62 18.51 -4.64 0.10
C LEU A 62 19.06 -3.82 1.27
N VAL A 63 20.02 -2.92 0.98
CA VAL A 63 20.61 -1.99 1.93
C VAL A 63 20.52 -0.58 1.34
N GLU A 64 19.88 0.34 2.05
CA GLU A 64 19.65 1.73 1.61
C GLU A 64 20.92 2.41 1.07
N SER A 65 22.04 2.28 1.79
CA SER A 65 23.30 2.92 1.42
C SER A 65 23.89 2.36 0.13
N ARG A 66 23.73 1.06 -0.12
CA ARG A 66 24.21 0.42 -1.34
C ARG A 66 23.38 0.87 -2.56
N ILE A 67 22.06 0.92 -2.41
CA ILE A 67 21.14 1.38 -3.47
C ILE A 67 21.42 2.85 -3.77
N ALA A 68 21.52 3.69 -2.75
CA ALA A 68 21.84 5.12 -2.90
C ALA A 68 23.17 5.33 -3.65
N GLY A 69 24.19 4.53 -3.32
CA GLY A 69 25.49 4.59 -4.01
C GLY A 69 25.44 4.13 -5.46
N VAL A 70 24.64 3.09 -5.79
CA VAL A 70 24.48 2.59 -7.18
C VAL A 70 23.71 3.60 -8.04
N LEU A 71 22.70 4.27 -7.46
CA LEU A 71 21.87 5.25 -8.16
C LEU A 71 22.46 6.67 -8.14
N ASP A 72 23.57 6.89 -7.44
CA ASP A 72 24.22 8.21 -7.23
C ASP A 72 23.23 9.27 -6.70
N ILE A 73 22.44 8.90 -5.68
CA ILE A 73 21.45 9.77 -5.04
C ILE A 73 21.59 9.74 -3.50
N SER A 74 20.92 10.67 -2.83
CA SER A 74 20.85 10.68 -1.37
C SER A 74 20.05 9.48 -0.84
N ARG A 75 20.24 9.13 0.45
CA ARG A 75 19.51 8.01 1.08
C ARG A 75 18.02 8.28 1.31
N THR A 76 17.61 9.53 1.39
CA THR A 76 16.23 9.90 1.71
C THR A 76 15.23 9.32 0.72
N PRO A 77 15.31 9.57 -0.60
CA PRO A 77 14.37 8.99 -1.58
C PRO A 77 14.42 7.46 -1.61
N VAL A 78 15.59 6.85 -1.38
CA VAL A 78 15.73 5.39 -1.30
C VAL A 78 15.01 4.83 -0.08
N ARG A 79 15.15 5.47 1.08
CA ARG A 79 14.44 5.08 2.31
C ARG A 79 12.93 5.17 2.15
N GLU A 80 12.43 6.26 1.57
CA GLU A 80 11.00 6.42 1.26
C GLU A 80 10.48 5.30 0.36
N ALA A 81 11.21 4.98 -0.71
CA ALA A 81 10.90 3.90 -1.63
C ALA A 81 10.86 2.53 -0.92
N ILE A 82 11.88 2.22 -0.12
CA ILE A 82 11.97 0.95 0.64
C ILE A 82 10.81 0.81 1.62
N HIS A 83 10.44 1.88 2.34
CA HIS A 83 9.30 1.83 3.25
C HIS A 83 7.95 1.72 2.53
N LYS A 84 7.82 2.23 1.30
CA LYS A 84 6.64 1.95 0.46
C LYS A 84 6.56 0.48 0.09
N LEU A 85 7.69 -0.12 -0.36
CA LEU A 85 7.77 -1.54 -0.70
C LEU A 85 7.52 -2.46 0.51
N GLU A 86 7.99 -2.07 1.70
CA GLU A 86 7.70 -2.78 2.95
C GLU A 86 6.20 -2.75 3.28
N ARG A 87 5.54 -1.60 3.13
CA ARG A 87 4.09 -1.48 3.33
C ARG A 87 3.26 -2.25 2.32
N GLU A 88 3.77 -2.39 1.08
CA GLU A 88 3.14 -3.26 0.06
C GLU A 88 3.43 -4.76 0.28
N GLY A 89 4.22 -5.10 1.30
CA GLY A 89 4.58 -6.49 1.59
C GLY A 89 5.59 -7.10 0.62
N LEU A 90 6.22 -6.30 -0.23
CA LEU A 90 7.27 -6.78 -1.15
C LEU A 90 8.63 -6.92 -0.47
N LEU A 91 8.86 -6.14 0.57
CA LEU A 91 10.07 -6.20 1.39
C LEU A 91 9.72 -6.45 2.86
N ARG A 92 10.64 -7.13 3.57
CA ARG A 92 10.58 -7.32 5.02
C ARG A 92 11.89 -6.83 5.65
N LYS A 93 11.75 -6.08 6.75
CA LYS A 93 12.89 -5.61 7.53
C LYS A 93 13.63 -6.76 8.21
N LEU A 94 14.95 -6.73 8.17
CA LEU A 94 15.82 -7.70 8.82
C LEU A 94 16.24 -7.24 10.23
N PRO A 95 16.37 -8.16 11.21
CA PRO A 95 16.78 -7.83 12.57
C PRO A 95 18.16 -7.13 12.65
N HIS A 96 19.07 -7.51 11.76
CA HIS A 96 20.44 -6.97 11.71
C HIS A 96 20.63 -5.84 10.69
N GLY A 97 19.54 -5.15 10.35
CA GLY A 97 19.51 -4.04 9.41
C GLY A 97 19.41 -4.44 7.94
N GLY A 98 18.85 -3.51 7.15
CA GLY A 98 18.46 -3.75 5.77
C GLY A 98 17.12 -4.44 5.63
N PHE A 99 16.80 -4.80 4.41
CA PHE A 99 15.52 -5.41 4.03
C PHE A 99 15.80 -6.65 3.16
N THR A 100 14.83 -7.53 3.03
CA THR A 100 14.89 -8.67 2.12
C THR A 100 13.61 -8.73 1.29
N VAL A 101 13.75 -9.17 0.04
CA VAL A 101 12.59 -9.48 -0.81
C VAL A 101 11.81 -10.63 -0.17
N VAL A 102 10.49 -10.46 -0.05
CA VAL A 102 9.62 -11.44 0.60
C VAL A 102 9.58 -12.71 -0.24
N HIS A 103 9.74 -13.85 0.44
CA HIS A 103 9.49 -15.16 -0.14
C HIS A 103 8.06 -15.57 0.24
N LEU A 104 7.23 -15.83 -0.75
CA LEU A 104 5.91 -16.41 -0.54
C LEU A 104 6.05 -17.94 -0.52
N SER A 105 5.59 -18.57 0.53
CA SER A 105 5.47 -20.03 0.57
C SER A 105 4.31 -20.48 -0.32
N ARG A 106 4.26 -21.75 -0.62
CA ARG A 106 3.14 -22.33 -1.36
C ARG A 106 1.84 -22.17 -0.57
N GLU A 107 1.91 -22.35 0.73
CA GLU A 107 0.78 -22.16 1.65
C GLU A 107 0.24 -20.73 1.60
N ASP A 108 1.12 -19.71 1.67
CA ASP A 108 0.72 -18.30 1.56
C ASP A 108 -0.03 -18.02 0.24
N ILE A 109 0.44 -18.64 -0.85
CA ILE A 109 -0.19 -18.50 -2.17
C ILE A 109 -1.56 -19.19 -2.17
N GLU A 110 -1.65 -20.43 -1.69
CA GLU A 110 -2.91 -21.19 -1.64
C GLU A 110 -3.95 -20.51 -0.76
N GLU A 111 -3.58 -20.00 0.41
CA GLU A 111 -4.47 -19.24 1.30
C GLU A 111 -4.96 -17.94 0.64
N THR A 112 -4.05 -17.17 0.04
CA THR A 112 -4.39 -15.91 -0.66
C THR A 112 -5.35 -16.18 -1.82
N PHE A 113 -5.08 -17.18 -2.65
CA PHE A 113 -5.96 -17.56 -3.75
C PHE A 113 -7.31 -18.08 -3.26
N GLY A 114 -7.34 -18.82 -2.14
CA GLY A 114 -8.58 -19.27 -1.51
C GLY A 114 -9.50 -18.10 -1.11
N ILE A 115 -8.95 -17.11 -0.43
CA ILE A 115 -9.69 -15.90 -0.04
C ILE A 115 -10.17 -15.12 -1.29
N ARG A 116 -9.29 -14.91 -2.26
CA ARG A 116 -9.63 -14.24 -3.52
C ARG A 116 -10.75 -14.97 -4.26
N CYS A 117 -10.71 -16.30 -4.33
CA CYS A 117 -11.73 -17.10 -4.98
C CYS A 117 -13.14 -16.83 -4.39
N VAL A 118 -13.24 -16.77 -3.06
CA VAL A 118 -14.51 -16.48 -2.39
C VAL A 118 -15.00 -15.05 -2.70
N LEU A 119 -14.11 -14.06 -2.58
CA LEU A 119 -14.46 -12.65 -2.82
C LEU A 119 -14.81 -12.38 -4.29
N GLU A 120 -14.00 -12.89 -5.21
CA GLU A 120 -14.20 -12.70 -6.65
C GLU A 120 -15.46 -13.43 -7.13
N SER A 121 -15.75 -14.63 -6.61
CA SER A 121 -16.99 -15.36 -6.90
C SER A 121 -18.23 -14.61 -6.43
N TYR A 122 -18.14 -13.99 -5.23
CA TYR A 122 -19.25 -13.19 -4.72
C TYR A 122 -19.44 -11.90 -5.52
N ALA A 123 -18.35 -11.20 -5.87
CA ALA A 123 -18.39 -10.01 -6.71
C ALA A 123 -18.99 -10.33 -8.10
N ALA A 124 -18.52 -11.40 -8.74
CA ALA A 124 -19.05 -11.84 -10.04
C ALA A 124 -20.55 -12.20 -9.96
N ARG A 125 -20.99 -12.83 -8.87
CA ARG A 125 -22.42 -13.10 -8.63
C ARG A 125 -23.22 -11.79 -8.53
N LEU A 126 -22.74 -10.81 -7.79
CA LEU A 126 -23.42 -9.52 -7.65
C LEU A 126 -23.46 -8.77 -8.98
N ALA A 127 -22.35 -8.76 -9.73
CA ALA A 127 -22.28 -8.16 -11.05
C ALA A 127 -23.30 -8.83 -12.00
N ALA A 128 -23.37 -10.16 -12.03
CA ALA A 128 -24.32 -10.90 -12.86
C ALA A 128 -25.79 -10.62 -12.52
N LEU A 129 -26.10 -10.29 -11.26
CA LEU A 129 -27.46 -9.96 -10.82
C LEU A 129 -27.86 -8.51 -11.11
N ASN A 130 -26.89 -7.60 -11.21
CA ASN A 130 -27.14 -6.16 -11.28
C ASN A 130 -26.64 -5.50 -12.58
N HIS A 131 -26.03 -6.28 -13.49
CA HIS A 131 -25.49 -5.75 -14.76
C HIS A 131 -26.57 -5.15 -15.64
N ARG A 132 -26.17 -4.19 -16.47
CA ARG A 132 -26.88 -3.74 -17.64
C ARG A 132 -26.24 -4.38 -18.87
N GLU A 133 -27.00 -4.48 -19.97
CA GLU A 133 -26.48 -5.08 -21.19
C GLU A 133 -25.24 -4.34 -21.73
N GLU A 134 -25.18 -3.01 -21.52
CA GLU A 134 -24.04 -2.15 -21.88
C GLU A 134 -22.75 -2.48 -21.10
N ASP A 135 -22.86 -3.05 -19.89
CA ASP A 135 -21.72 -3.41 -19.03
C ASP A 135 -21.00 -4.67 -19.54
N LEU A 136 -21.66 -5.49 -20.37
CA LEU A 136 -21.11 -6.73 -20.89
C LEU A 136 -20.11 -6.52 -22.02
N THR A 137 -20.29 -5.47 -22.83
CA THR A 137 -19.41 -5.18 -23.98
C THR A 137 -17.93 -5.03 -23.59
N PRO A 138 -17.55 -4.24 -22.57
CA PRO A 138 -16.16 -4.13 -22.14
C PRO A 138 -15.56 -5.47 -21.66
N LEU A 139 -16.37 -6.30 -20.97
CA LEU A 139 -15.95 -7.63 -20.52
C LEU A 139 -15.66 -8.57 -21.70
N GLU A 140 -16.55 -8.60 -22.69
CA GLU A 140 -16.36 -9.40 -23.90
C GLU A 140 -15.14 -8.94 -24.71
N GLU A 141 -14.89 -7.63 -24.77
CA GLU A 141 -13.70 -7.08 -25.42
C GLU A 141 -12.41 -7.56 -24.75
N LYS A 142 -12.36 -7.57 -23.42
CA LYS A 142 -11.20 -8.08 -22.67
C LYS A 142 -10.99 -9.57 -22.85
N ILE A 143 -12.07 -10.36 -22.93
CA ILE A 143 -11.99 -11.79 -23.23
C ILE A 143 -11.41 -12.01 -24.63
N ARG A 144 -11.88 -11.26 -25.64
CA ARG A 144 -11.36 -11.33 -27.01
C ARG A 144 -9.89 -10.93 -27.08
N GLU A 145 -9.51 -9.86 -26.37
CA GLU A 145 -8.13 -9.40 -26.27
C GLU A 145 -7.24 -10.48 -25.66
N PHE A 146 -7.67 -11.09 -24.54
CA PHE A 146 -6.94 -12.18 -23.88
C PHE A 146 -6.71 -13.36 -24.85
N HIS A 147 -7.73 -13.81 -25.53
CA HIS A 147 -7.60 -14.91 -26.51
C HIS A 147 -6.68 -14.54 -27.68
N ALA A 148 -6.71 -13.30 -28.15
CA ALA A 148 -5.86 -12.84 -29.23
C ALA A 148 -4.37 -12.82 -28.85
N TYR A 149 -4.03 -12.44 -27.62
CA TYR A 149 -2.64 -12.50 -27.13
C TYR A 149 -2.19 -13.92 -26.84
N LEU A 150 -3.06 -14.73 -26.24
CA LEU A 150 -2.79 -16.15 -25.97
C LEU A 150 -2.49 -16.91 -27.25
N SER A 151 -3.30 -16.73 -28.31
CA SER A 151 -3.10 -17.40 -29.61
C SER A 151 -1.83 -16.98 -30.35
N LYS A 152 -1.30 -15.76 -30.05
CA LYS A 152 -0.04 -15.25 -30.57
C LYS A 152 1.18 -15.62 -29.71
N GLY A 153 0.99 -16.34 -28.61
CA GLY A 153 2.04 -16.70 -27.66
C GLY A 153 2.59 -15.51 -26.85
N ARG A 154 1.91 -14.36 -26.82
CA ARG A 154 2.33 -13.17 -26.08
C ARG A 154 1.87 -13.23 -24.63
N LEU A 155 2.49 -14.14 -23.88
CA LEU A 155 2.10 -14.46 -22.50
C LEU A 155 2.37 -13.30 -21.51
N GLU A 156 3.31 -12.43 -21.83
CA GLU A 156 3.68 -11.25 -21.04
C GLU A 156 2.56 -10.21 -20.89
N GLU A 157 1.60 -10.20 -21.82
CA GLU A 157 0.46 -9.27 -21.79
C GLU A 157 -0.71 -9.80 -20.95
N LEU A 158 -0.81 -11.10 -20.74
CA LEU A 158 -1.97 -11.73 -20.11
C LEU A 158 -2.22 -11.25 -18.68
N PRO A 159 -1.21 -11.03 -17.81
CA PRO A 159 -1.44 -10.51 -16.46
C PRO A 159 -2.09 -9.11 -16.45
N ARG A 160 -1.70 -8.24 -17.38
CA ARG A 160 -2.28 -6.91 -17.53
C ARG A 160 -3.75 -6.99 -17.90
N ILE A 161 -4.05 -7.76 -18.95
CA ILE A 161 -5.44 -7.92 -19.47
C ILE A 161 -6.31 -8.57 -18.39
N ASN A 162 -5.80 -9.55 -17.67
CA ASN A 162 -6.51 -10.19 -16.58
C ASN A 162 -6.84 -9.20 -15.47
N THR A 163 -5.90 -8.32 -15.09
CA THR A 163 -6.15 -7.28 -14.09
C THR A 163 -7.20 -6.28 -14.57
N GLU A 164 -7.12 -5.83 -15.84
CA GLU A 164 -8.10 -4.93 -16.43
C GLU A 164 -9.50 -5.55 -16.47
N PHE A 165 -9.60 -6.86 -16.81
CA PHE A 165 -10.87 -7.60 -16.78
C PHE A 165 -11.48 -7.64 -15.38
N HIS A 166 -10.68 -7.97 -14.36
CA HIS A 166 -11.19 -7.99 -12.98
C HIS A 166 -11.62 -6.60 -12.48
N ASN A 167 -10.93 -5.54 -12.88
CA ASN A 167 -11.29 -4.17 -12.51
C ASN A 167 -12.66 -3.70 -13.09
N LEU A 168 -13.20 -4.41 -14.07
CA LEU A 168 -14.55 -4.12 -14.60
C LEU A 168 -15.68 -4.61 -13.68
N PHE A 169 -15.36 -5.41 -12.65
CA PHE A 169 -16.36 -5.89 -11.68
C PHE A 169 -16.49 -4.99 -10.45
N TYR A 170 -15.60 -4.02 -10.26
CA TYR A 170 -15.54 -3.17 -9.07
C TYR A 170 -15.78 -1.71 -9.42
#